data_6cfe63a7a0a576cfbca083cfb4c824ab
#
_entry.id   6cfe63a7a0a576cfbca083cfb4c824ab
#
_cell.length_a   1.000
_cell.length_b   1.000
_cell.length_c   1.000
_cell.angle_alpha   90.00
_cell.angle_beta   90.00
_cell.angle_gamma   90.00
#
_symmetry.space_group_name_H-M   'P 1'
#
loop_
_entity.id
_entity.type
_entity.pdbx_description
1 polymer ?
#
loop_
_entity_poly.entity_id
_entity_poly.type
_entity_poly.pdbx_seq_one_letter_code
_entity_poly.pdbx_strand_id
1 'polypeptide(L)'
;MEWTDMVRCQQQMQKLMRALLPARGAALTASECELLACLYLRPDHNTPVLLSQASGMKKEAVSRCLKSLYEKNCIRKQRQTKDERSYQLFITETGLAELKNGYESILQPFYDLWHSSKEDFEAFLHYADKLAAHRRYLHRRTSA
;
A
#
# COMPACT_ATOMS: atom_id res chain seq x y z
N MET A 1 29.44 7.91 5.91
CA MET A 1 28.46 8.64 5.08
C MET A 1 28.03 9.87 5.85
N GLU A 2 28.29 11.03 5.30
CA GLU A 2 27.98 12.31 5.93
C GLU A 2 26.47 12.62 5.84
N TRP A 3 25.98 13.52 6.71
CA TRP A 3 24.57 13.89 6.69
C TRP A 3 24.12 14.49 5.35
N THR A 4 25.02 15.19 4.65
CA THR A 4 24.78 15.73 3.30
C THR A 4 24.57 14.63 2.26
N ASP A 5 25.26 13.49 2.38
CA ASP A 5 25.05 12.34 1.50
C ASP A 5 23.68 11.71 1.76
N MET A 6 23.26 11.65 3.02
CA MET A 6 21.92 11.18 3.38
C MET A 6 20.81 12.10 2.83
N VAL A 7 21.02 13.41 2.84
CA VAL A 7 20.08 14.37 2.21
C VAL A 7 20.00 14.11 0.70
N ARG A 8 21.12 13.90 0.02
CA ARG A 8 21.12 13.54 -1.42
C ARG A 8 20.37 12.25 -1.68
N CYS A 9 20.61 11.21 -0.90
CA CYS A 9 19.89 9.94 -1.02
C CYS A 9 18.38 10.14 -0.86
N GLN A 10 17.97 10.88 0.15
CA GLN A 10 16.56 11.16 0.40
C GLN A 10 15.92 11.94 -0.76
N GLN A 11 16.62 12.93 -1.31
CA GLN A 11 16.15 13.69 -2.47
C GLN A 11 16.02 12.82 -3.73
N GLN A 12 16.98 11.92 -3.97
CA GLN A 12 16.93 10.97 -5.11
C GLN A 12 15.71 10.05 -4.99
N MET A 13 15.47 9.50 -3.80
CA MET A 13 14.29 8.66 -3.57
C MET A 13 12.99 9.43 -3.77
N GLN A 14 12.89 10.66 -3.25
CA GLN A 14 11.71 11.50 -3.45
C GLN A 14 11.48 11.83 -4.93
N LYS A 15 12.54 12.12 -5.68
CA LYS A 15 12.47 12.38 -7.12
C LYS A 15 11.95 11.16 -7.88
N LEU A 16 12.46 9.98 -7.56
CA LEU A 16 12.00 8.72 -8.17
C LEU A 16 10.53 8.48 -7.84
N MET A 17 10.13 8.62 -6.58
CA MET A 17 8.74 8.42 -6.17
C MET A 17 7.78 9.39 -6.85
N ARG A 18 8.16 10.66 -7.01
CA ARG A 18 7.34 11.62 -7.74
C ARG A 18 7.18 11.28 -9.22
N ALA A 19 8.21 10.70 -9.84
CA ALA A 19 8.15 10.27 -11.23
C ALA A 19 7.26 9.03 -11.41
N LEU A 20 7.27 8.12 -10.43
CA LEU A 20 6.49 6.88 -10.48
C LEU A 20 5.06 7.00 -9.97
N LEU A 21 4.77 8.01 -9.14
CA LEU A 21 3.46 8.22 -8.51
C LEU A 21 2.86 9.56 -8.97
N PRO A 22 2.35 9.65 -10.19
CA PRO A 22 1.71 10.87 -10.69
C PRO A 22 0.45 11.21 -9.90
N ALA A 23 0.05 12.48 -9.95
CA ALA A 23 -1.19 12.95 -9.34
C ALA A 23 -2.41 12.21 -9.91
N ARG A 24 -3.34 11.84 -9.05
CA ARG A 24 -4.52 11.04 -9.41
C ARG A 24 -5.74 11.90 -9.71
N GLY A 25 -6.47 11.52 -10.76
CA GLY A 25 -7.86 11.91 -10.98
C GLY A 25 -8.77 10.69 -10.84
N ALA A 26 -8.91 10.12 -9.64
CA ALA A 26 -9.69 8.90 -9.42
C ALA A 26 -10.75 9.08 -8.32
N ALA A 27 -11.81 8.27 -8.35
CA ALA A 27 -12.87 8.24 -7.34
C ALA A 27 -12.34 7.82 -5.95
N LEU A 28 -11.25 7.07 -5.91
CA LEU A 28 -10.58 6.64 -4.68
C LEU A 28 -9.33 7.48 -4.42
N THR A 29 -9.06 7.75 -3.15
CA THR A 29 -7.78 8.35 -2.73
C THR A 29 -6.61 7.37 -2.88
N ALA A 30 -5.39 7.88 -2.83
CA ALA A 30 -4.19 7.04 -2.87
C ALA A 30 -4.19 5.98 -1.76
N SER A 31 -4.52 6.38 -0.54
CA SER A 31 -4.58 5.48 0.62
C SER A 31 -5.69 4.44 0.51
N GLU A 32 -6.84 4.81 -0.03
CA GLU A 32 -7.94 3.87 -0.30
C GLU A 32 -7.55 2.82 -1.34
N CYS A 33 -6.92 3.23 -2.44
CA CYS A 33 -6.40 2.29 -3.44
C CYS A 33 -5.35 1.36 -2.87
N GLU A 34 -4.42 1.88 -2.08
CA GLU A 34 -3.37 1.08 -1.43
C GLU A 34 -3.99 0.03 -0.50
N LEU A 35 -4.98 0.40 0.29
CA LEU A 35 -5.64 -0.51 1.21
C LEU A 35 -6.44 -1.60 0.47
N LEU A 36 -7.16 -1.23 -0.59
CA LEU A 36 -7.83 -2.21 -1.46
C LEU A 36 -6.85 -3.15 -2.15
N ALA A 37 -5.71 -2.62 -2.60
CA ALA A 37 -4.66 -3.44 -3.21
C ALA A 37 -4.09 -4.46 -2.21
N CYS A 38 -3.82 -4.04 -0.97
CA CYS A 38 -3.39 -4.95 0.10
C CYS A 38 -4.42 -6.05 0.34
N LEU A 39 -5.69 -5.71 0.40
CA LEU A 39 -6.78 -6.66 0.61
C LEU A 39 -6.92 -7.64 -0.58
N TYR A 40 -6.78 -7.15 -1.81
CA TYR A 40 -6.85 -7.96 -3.01
C TYR A 40 -5.68 -8.94 -3.16
N LEU A 41 -4.45 -8.45 -2.92
CA LEU A 41 -3.23 -9.23 -3.07
C LEU A 41 -2.99 -10.22 -1.92
N ARG A 42 -3.59 -9.93 -0.75
CA ARG A 42 -3.44 -10.74 0.47
C ARG A 42 -4.79 -10.95 1.14
N PRO A 43 -5.66 -11.77 0.53
CA PRO A 43 -7.03 -11.95 1.02
C PRO A 43 -7.13 -12.59 2.40
N ASP A 44 -6.08 -13.24 2.88
CA ASP A 44 -5.92 -13.75 4.25
C ASP A 44 -5.62 -12.64 5.28
N HIS A 45 -5.13 -11.47 4.84
CA HIS A 45 -4.88 -10.29 5.69
C HIS A 45 -6.08 -9.34 5.68
N ASN A 46 -7.24 -9.86 6.03
CA ASN A 46 -8.54 -9.19 5.82
C ASN A 46 -9.18 -8.66 7.11
N THR A 47 -8.39 -8.31 8.10
CA THR A 47 -8.84 -7.58 9.29
C THR A 47 -8.17 -6.20 9.36
N PRO A 48 -8.75 -5.21 10.06
CA PRO A 48 -8.12 -3.89 10.18
C PRO A 48 -6.68 -3.94 10.72
N VAL A 49 -6.41 -4.79 11.69
CA VAL A 49 -5.07 -4.96 12.28
C VAL A 49 -4.09 -5.53 11.24
N LEU A 50 -4.48 -6.59 10.54
CA LEU A 50 -3.64 -7.20 9.52
C LEU A 50 -3.40 -6.26 8.33
N LEU A 51 -4.39 -5.48 7.93
CA LEU A 51 -4.25 -4.46 6.89
C LEU A 51 -3.32 -3.32 7.31
N SER A 52 -3.38 -2.88 8.57
CA SER A 52 -2.42 -1.91 9.10
C SER A 52 -0.99 -2.43 9.04
N GLN A 53 -0.78 -3.68 9.40
CA GLN A 53 0.54 -4.33 9.32
C GLN A 53 1.01 -4.50 7.87
N ALA A 54 0.14 -4.93 6.96
CA ALA A 54 0.47 -5.17 5.57
C ALA A 54 0.77 -3.88 4.79
N SER A 55 0.00 -2.81 5.03
CA SER A 55 0.16 -1.52 4.36
C SER A 55 1.23 -0.63 4.99
N GLY A 56 1.56 -0.83 6.25
CA GLY A 56 2.38 0.09 7.04
C GLY A 56 1.66 1.38 7.43
N MET A 57 0.37 1.51 7.14
CA MET A 57 -0.45 2.65 7.54
C MET A 57 -0.79 2.60 9.02
N LYS A 58 -0.93 3.77 9.65
CA LYS A 58 -1.38 3.88 11.04
C LYS A 58 -2.83 3.41 11.19
N LYS A 59 -3.18 2.86 12.35
CA LYS A 59 -4.54 2.33 12.64
C LYS A 59 -5.64 3.34 12.36
N GLU A 60 -5.43 4.61 12.71
CA GLU A 60 -6.40 5.69 12.50
C GLU A 60 -6.62 5.97 11.01
N ALA A 61 -5.56 5.93 10.21
CA ALA A 61 -5.65 6.08 8.76
C ALA A 61 -6.37 4.89 8.12
N VAL A 62 -6.08 3.67 8.55
CA VAL A 62 -6.78 2.44 8.11
C VAL A 62 -8.27 2.55 8.43
N SER A 63 -8.64 2.92 9.66
CA SER A 63 -10.04 3.05 10.08
C SER A 63 -10.80 4.06 9.23
N ARG A 64 -10.21 5.21 8.93
CA ARG A 64 -10.82 6.23 8.06
C ARG A 64 -11.01 5.74 6.63
N CYS A 65 -9.99 5.09 6.07
CA CYS A 65 -10.07 4.52 4.73
C CYS A 65 -11.12 3.42 4.64
N LEU A 66 -11.19 2.53 5.61
CA LEU A 66 -12.18 1.44 5.64
C LEU A 66 -13.60 1.99 5.73
N LYS A 67 -13.83 3.02 6.54
CA LYS A 67 -15.14 3.70 6.62
C LYS A 67 -15.53 4.26 5.25
N SER A 68 -14.63 5.00 4.62
CA SER A 68 -14.86 5.58 3.28
C SER A 68 -15.10 4.50 2.22
N LEU A 69 -14.29 3.45 2.20
CA LEU A 69 -14.45 2.33 1.26
C LEU A 69 -15.78 1.58 1.47
N TYR A 70 -16.23 1.44 2.70
CA TYR A 70 -17.52 0.86 3.02
C TYR A 70 -18.66 1.74 2.50
N GLU A 71 -18.60 3.05 2.75
CA GLU A 71 -19.58 4.01 2.25
C GLU A 71 -19.65 4.07 0.71
N LYS A 72 -18.49 3.86 0.04
CA LYS A 72 -18.38 3.75 -1.42
C LYS A 72 -18.76 2.37 -1.98
N ASN A 73 -19.22 1.46 -1.13
CA ASN A 73 -19.58 0.08 -1.50
C ASN A 73 -18.43 -0.73 -2.13
N CYS A 74 -17.19 -0.39 -1.81
CA CYS A 74 -15.99 -1.08 -2.31
C CYS A 74 -15.60 -2.29 -1.48
N ILE A 75 -16.05 -2.36 -0.23
CA ILE A 75 -15.81 -3.48 0.69
C ILE A 75 -17.10 -3.85 1.40
N ARG A 76 -17.18 -5.11 1.82
CA ARG A 76 -18.20 -5.62 2.74
C ARG A 76 -17.54 -6.15 4.01
N LYS A 77 -18.26 -6.10 5.10
CA LYS A 77 -17.85 -6.61 6.41
C LYS A 77 -18.62 -7.89 6.71
N GLN A 78 -17.91 -8.90 7.23
CA GLN A 78 -18.51 -10.11 7.76
C GLN A 78 -18.04 -10.31 9.18
N ARG A 79 -18.97 -10.33 10.13
CA ARG A 79 -18.65 -10.61 11.53
C ARG A 79 -18.27 -12.07 11.72
N GLN A 80 -17.28 -12.31 12.56
CA GLN A 80 -16.98 -13.66 13.01
C GLN A 80 -17.95 -14.07 14.12
N THR A 81 -18.48 -15.29 14.04
CA THR A 81 -19.54 -15.81 14.95
C THR A 81 -19.15 -15.90 16.42
N LYS A 82 -17.84 -15.82 16.76
CA LYS A 82 -17.31 -16.00 18.12
C LYS A 82 -16.87 -14.71 18.82
N ASP A 83 -16.70 -13.60 18.10
CA ASP A 83 -16.28 -12.32 18.66
C ASP A 83 -16.99 -11.20 17.92
N GLU A 84 -17.93 -10.52 18.59
CA GLU A 84 -18.70 -9.39 18.03
C GLU A 84 -17.83 -8.18 17.69
N ARG A 85 -16.57 -8.12 18.17
CA ARG A 85 -15.61 -7.03 17.94
C ARG A 85 -14.73 -7.25 16.73
N SER A 86 -14.58 -8.51 16.29
CA SER A 86 -13.77 -8.82 15.11
C SER A 86 -14.64 -9.07 13.89
N TYR A 87 -14.23 -8.50 12.77
CA TYR A 87 -14.88 -8.68 11.48
C TYR A 87 -13.84 -8.88 10.39
N GLN A 88 -14.22 -9.61 9.38
CA GLN A 88 -13.45 -9.80 8.16
C GLN A 88 -13.93 -8.87 7.08
N LEU A 89 -13.00 -8.44 6.23
CA LEU A 89 -13.23 -7.54 5.12
C LEU A 89 -13.07 -8.28 3.80
N PHE A 90 -13.97 -7.99 2.87
CA PHE A 90 -13.95 -8.55 1.52
C PHE A 90 -14.17 -7.47 0.49
N ILE A 91 -13.44 -7.53 -0.59
CA ILE A 91 -13.64 -6.67 -1.76
C ILE A 91 -14.95 -7.04 -2.44
N THR A 92 -15.71 -6.02 -2.85
CA THR A 92 -16.90 -6.17 -3.70
C THR A 92 -16.51 -6.12 -5.18
N GLU A 93 -17.46 -6.45 -6.08
CA GLU A 93 -17.27 -6.22 -7.52
C GLU A 93 -17.02 -4.75 -7.83
N THR A 94 -17.74 -3.85 -7.19
CA THR A 94 -17.52 -2.38 -7.29
C THR A 94 -16.11 -2.02 -6.83
N GLY A 95 -15.66 -2.55 -5.71
CA GLY A 95 -14.32 -2.32 -5.18
C GLY A 95 -13.23 -2.80 -6.14
N LEU A 96 -13.39 -3.95 -6.76
CA LEU A 96 -12.44 -4.48 -7.73
C LEU A 96 -12.38 -3.61 -9.00
N ALA A 97 -13.54 -3.15 -9.50
CA ALA A 97 -13.60 -2.26 -10.65
C ALA A 97 -12.90 -0.92 -10.36
N GLU A 98 -13.18 -0.31 -9.20
CA GLU A 98 -12.54 0.94 -8.78
C GLU A 98 -11.03 0.77 -8.55
N LEU A 99 -10.58 -0.37 -8.02
CA LEU A 99 -9.17 -0.69 -7.87
C LEU A 99 -8.46 -0.74 -9.23
N LYS A 100 -9.03 -1.44 -10.21
CA LYS A 100 -8.50 -1.51 -11.57
C LYS A 100 -8.43 -0.12 -12.21
N ASN A 101 -9.51 0.63 -12.16
CA ASN A 101 -9.57 2.00 -12.68
C ASN A 101 -8.53 2.91 -12.01
N GLY A 102 -8.37 2.80 -10.70
CA GLY A 102 -7.41 3.58 -9.94
C GLY A 102 -5.95 3.30 -10.31
N TYR A 103 -5.63 2.07 -10.71
CA TYR A 103 -4.28 1.68 -11.10
C TYR A 103 -3.99 1.80 -12.59
N GLU A 104 -4.98 1.78 -13.45
CA GLU A 104 -4.79 1.78 -14.91
C GLU A 104 -3.87 2.91 -15.39
N SER A 105 -4.09 4.13 -14.91
CA SER A 105 -3.28 5.29 -15.29
C SER A 105 -1.95 5.41 -14.56
N ILE A 106 -1.82 4.86 -13.35
CA ILE A 106 -0.62 5.01 -12.53
C ILE A 106 0.39 3.89 -12.71
N LEU A 107 0.01 2.77 -13.32
CA LEU A 107 0.94 1.67 -13.57
C LEU A 107 1.80 1.88 -14.83
N GLN A 108 1.42 2.77 -15.74
CA GLN A 108 2.16 2.99 -16.96
C GLN A 108 3.63 3.37 -16.73
N PRO A 109 3.99 4.31 -15.84
CA PRO A 109 5.38 4.62 -15.55
C PRO A 109 6.18 3.41 -15.02
N PHE A 110 5.53 2.51 -14.26
CA PHE A 110 6.17 1.28 -13.78
C PHE A 110 6.44 0.31 -14.92
N TYR A 111 5.48 0.14 -15.83
CA TYR A 111 5.67 -0.70 -17.02
C TYR A 111 6.77 -0.14 -17.93
N ASP A 112 6.80 1.17 -18.15
CA ASP A 112 7.81 1.83 -18.97
C ASP A 112 9.21 1.63 -18.38
N LEU A 113 9.35 1.78 -17.07
CA LEU A 113 10.61 1.55 -16.38
C LEU A 113 11.02 0.07 -16.43
N TRP A 114 10.10 -0.84 -16.21
CA TRP A 114 10.36 -2.27 -16.30
C TRP A 114 10.78 -2.71 -17.72
N HIS A 115 10.13 -2.18 -18.77
CA HIS A 115 10.48 -2.49 -20.15
C HIS A 115 11.84 -1.91 -20.56
N SER A 116 12.19 -0.72 -20.09
CA SER A 116 13.43 -0.05 -20.47
C SER A 116 14.66 -0.51 -19.66
N SER A 117 14.46 -0.95 -18.43
CA SER A 117 15.54 -1.25 -17.48
C SER A 117 15.18 -2.41 -16.56
N LYS A 118 14.78 -3.53 -17.13
CA LYS A 118 14.22 -4.68 -16.41
C LYS A 118 15.11 -5.15 -15.25
N GLU A 119 16.38 -5.37 -15.51
CA GLU A 119 17.32 -5.90 -14.52
C GLU A 119 17.50 -4.93 -13.33
N ASP A 120 17.67 -3.65 -13.62
CA ASP A 120 17.82 -2.62 -12.59
C ASP A 120 16.53 -2.44 -11.79
N PHE A 121 15.38 -2.50 -12.45
CA PHE A 121 14.08 -2.38 -11.79
C PHE A 121 13.81 -3.57 -10.86
N GLU A 122 14.07 -4.79 -11.30
CA GLU A 122 13.93 -5.99 -10.47
C GLU A 122 14.92 -5.99 -9.31
N ALA A 123 16.17 -5.57 -9.54
CA ALA A 123 17.18 -5.41 -8.50
C ALA A 123 16.76 -4.35 -7.46
N PHE A 124 16.24 -3.22 -7.91
CA PHE A 124 15.70 -2.17 -7.04
C PHE A 124 14.59 -2.70 -6.13
N LEU A 125 13.61 -3.40 -6.68
CA LEU A 125 12.52 -3.99 -5.89
C LEU A 125 13.03 -4.99 -4.86
N HIS A 126 13.97 -5.84 -5.25
CA HIS A 126 14.60 -6.81 -4.36
C HIS A 126 15.30 -6.13 -3.16
N TYR A 127 16.07 -5.08 -3.42
CA TYR A 127 16.75 -4.34 -2.35
C TYR A 127 15.78 -3.49 -1.53
N ALA A 128 14.74 -2.93 -2.13
CA ALA A 128 13.71 -2.21 -1.41
C ALA A 128 13.00 -3.11 -0.38
N ASP A 129 12.68 -4.36 -0.76
CA ASP A 129 12.09 -5.35 0.14
C ASP A 129 13.03 -5.71 1.30
N LYS A 130 14.31 -5.89 1.03
CA LYS A 130 15.32 -6.13 2.07
C LYS A 130 15.39 -4.98 3.06
N LEU A 131 15.44 -3.74 2.56
CA LEU A 131 15.49 -2.54 3.41
C LEU A 131 14.23 -2.38 4.26
N ALA A 132 13.06 -2.63 3.67
CA ALA A 132 11.79 -2.57 4.38
C ALA A 132 11.69 -3.63 5.49
N ALA A 133 12.18 -4.85 5.23
CA ALA A 133 12.24 -5.92 6.23
C ALA A 133 13.19 -5.57 7.38
N HIS A 134 14.35 -5.00 7.07
CA HIS A 134 15.34 -4.59 8.07
C HIS A 134 14.82 -3.47 8.96
N ARG A 135 14.14 -2.47 8.41
CA ARG A 135 13.51 -1.40 9.17
C ARG A 135 12.46 -1.91 10.16
N ARG A 136 11.63 -2.88 9.74
CA ARG A 136 10.64 -3.52 10.63
C ARG A 136 11.30 -4.23 11.81
N TYR A 137 12.42 -4.87 11.57
CA TYR A 137 13.21 -5.52 12.62
C TYR A 137 13.75 -4.51 13.64
N LEU A 138 14.31 -3.38 13.19
CA LEU A 138 14.82 -2.33 14.07
C LEU A 138 13.72 -1.70 14.94
N HIS A 139 12.55 -1.41 14.36
CA HIS A 139 11.42 -0.86 15.12
C HIS A 139 10.93 -1.78 16.24
N ARG A 140 10.93 -3.10 16.03
CA ARG A 140 10.55 -4.07 17.07
C ARG A 140 11.53 -4.09 18.23
N ARG A 141 12.81 -3.83 17.99
CA ARG A 141 13.85 -3.81 19.04
C ARG A 141 13.84 -2.53 19.89
N THR A 142 13.41 -1.42 19.33
CA THR A 142 13.33 -0.13 20.05
C THR A 142 12.03 0.05 20.82
N SER A 143 11.02 -0.77 20.56
CA SER A 143 9.71 -0.74 21.24
C SER A 143 9.60 -1.83 22.33
N ALA A 144 10.64 -2.62 22.55
CA ALA A 144 10.77 -3.61 23.62
C ALA A 144 11.71 -3.08 24.71
#